data_522f4ff9b2ff4d6e58f524127f33508f
#
_entry.id   522f4ff9b2ff4d6e58f524127f33508f
#
_cell.length_a   1.000
_cell.length_b   1.000
_cell.length_c   1.000
_cell.angle_alpha   90.00
_cell.angle_beta   90.00
_cell.angle_gamma   90.00
#
_symmetry.space_group_name_H-M   'P 1'
#
loop_
_entity.id
_entity.type
_entity.pdbx_description
1 polymer ?
#
loop_
_entity_poly.entity_id
_entity_poly.type
_entity_poly.pdbx_seq_one_letter_code
_entity_poly.pdbx_strand_id
1 'polypeptide(L)'
;MPYDNRQRQETARNTRARIIEAAKSAFLARGFGGTTIRQVAEDAGVSQETIYKTFGGKAGLLKSVYDVSLVGDDDNIPLAQRPEAIAVHDAQSPGAAATAYAELAQSISSRIDPLLRVLLGAGDIDKALAEFVTTTDSERHVGSQFYVRHWAAKGWLRKDITLDYAIDTVWALNSTQPRWLLLDHGWSEEQYTEWLAGLIRNAIFSEPTQR
;
A
#
# COMPACT_ATOMS: atom_id res chain seq x y z
N MET A 1 15.65 -27.02 -24.17
CA MET A 1 16.28 -27.10 -22.84
C MET A 1 15.46 -26.30 -21.84
N PRO A 2 14.34 -26.84 -21.28
CA PRO A 2 13.46 -26.06 -20.35
C PRO A 2 14.03 -25.93 -18.93
N TYR A 3 14.92 -26.80 -18.53
CA TYR A 3 15.49 -26.89 -17.18
C TYR A 3 16.35 -25.69 -16.78
N ASP A 4 17.15 -25.19 -17.68
CA ASP A 4 18.11 -24.07 -17.47
C ASP A 4 17.36 -22.72 -17.25
N ASN A 5 16.20 -22.55 -17.87
CA ASN A 5 15.42 -21.31 -17.77
C ASN A 5 14.70 -21.15 -16.41
N ARG A 6 14.20 -22.25 -15.83
CA ARG A 6 13.57 -22.24 -14.50
C ARG A 6 14.59 -21.90 -13.41
N GLN A 7 15.76 -22.53 -13.45
CA GLN A 7 16.81 -22.29 -12.47
C GLN A 7 17.35 -20.87 -12.51
N ARG A 8 17.48 -20.29 -13.72
CA ARG A 8 17.85 -18.87 -13.89
C ARG A 8 16.78 -17.93 -13.36
N GLN A 9 15.51 -18.20 -13.61
CA GLN A 9 14.39 -17.39 -13.08
C GLN A 9 14.33 -17.46 -11.55
N GLU A 10 14.49 -18.63 -10.96
CA GLU A 10 14.52 -18.82 -9.51
C GLU A 10 15.71 -18.10 -8.86
N THR A 11 16.89 -18.20 -9.44
CA THR A 11 18.08 -17.47 -8.99
C THR A 11 17.86 -15.95 -9.07
N ALA A 12 17.25 -15.46 -10.15
CA ALA A 12 16.93 -14.04 -10.30
C ALA A 12 15.90 -13.55 -9.26
N ARG A 13 14.83 -14.35 -8.98
CA ARG A 13 13.87 -14.05 -7.91
C ARG A 13 14.54 -13.99 -6.55
N ASN A 14 15.35 -14.99 -6.20
CA ASN A 14 16.06 -15.04 -4.94
C ASN A 14 17.03 -13.86 -4.77
N THR A 15 17.71 -13.47 -5.84
CA THR A 15 18.60 -12.31 -5.84
C THR A 15 17.80 -11.02 -5.66
N ARG A 16 16.66 -10.87 -6.36
CA ARG A 16 15.76 -9.72 -6.22
C ARG A 16 15.23 -9.60 -4.78
N ALA A 17 14.75 -10.70 -4.21
CA ALA A 17 14.23 -10.71 -2.83
C ALA A 17 15.31 -10.29 -1.81
N ARG A 18 16.55 -10.80 -1.93
CA ARG A 18 17.66 -10.38 -1.05
C ARG A 18 17.96 -8.88 -1.16
N ILE A 19 17.93 -8.31 -2.38
CA ILE A 19 18.18 -6.88 -2.58
C ILE A 19 17.06 -6.07 -1.94
N ILE A 20 15.81 -6.47 -2.11
CA ILE A 20 14.65 -5.79 -1.51
C ILE A 20 14.73 -5.81 0.02
N GLU A 21 15.07 -6.95 0.63
CA GLU A 21 15.19 -7.07 2.09
C GLU A 21 16.35 -6.24 2.65
N ALA A 22 17.51 -6.27 2.00
CA ALA A 22 18.65 -5.42 2.36
C ALA A 22 18.30 -3.94 2.24
N ALA A 23 17.60 -3.54 1.18
CA ALA A 23 17.15 -2.17 0.97
C ALA A 23 16.10 -1.74 2.01
N LYS A 24 15.12 -2.60 2.32
CA LYS A 24 14.12 -2.35 3.36
C LYS A 24 14.79 -2.09 4.71
N SER A 25 15.70 -2.95 5.11
CA SER A 25 16.48 -2.80 6.35
C SER A 25 17.28 -1.51 6.36
N ALA A 26 17.92 -1.16 5.24
CA ALA A 26 18.70 0.07 5.10
C ALA A 26 17.82 1.32 5.17
N PHE A 27 16.66 1.34 4.49
CA PHE A 27 15.72 2.46 4.54
C PHE A 27 15.13 2.66 5.94
N LEU A 28 14.75 1.58 6.61
CA LEU A 28 14.23 1.64 7.99
C LEU A 28 15.28 2.18 8.98
N ALA A 29 16.54 1.81 8.82
CA ALA A 29 17.60 2.21 9.74
C ALA A 29 18.12 3.63 9.50
N ARG A 30 18.16 4.11 8.26
CA ARG A 30 18.90 5.33 7.85
C ARG A 30 18.06 6.32 7.04
N GLY A 31 16.81 6.01 6.76
CA GLY A 31 15.96 6.79 5.87
C GLY A 31 16.42 6.75 4.41
N PHE A 32 15.71 7.47 3.53
CA PHE A 32 16.07 7.53 2.10
C PHE A 32 17.41 8.23 1.90
N GLY A 33 17.62 9.42 2.51
CA GLY A 33 18.86 10.20 2.37
C GLY A 33 20.10 9.44 2.80
N GLY A 34 20.05 8.77 3.96
CA GLY A 34 21.17 8.03 4.55
C GLY A 34 21.49 6.68 3.92
N THR A 35 20.65 6.17 2.99
CA THR A 35 20.86 4.89 2.32
C THR A 35 21.58 5.08 0.98
N THR A 36 22.61 4.27 0.70
CA THR A 36 23.33 4.26 -0.58
C THR A 36 23.20 2.91 -1.30
N ILE A 37 23.19 2.94 -2.63
CA ILE A 37 23.18 1.72 -3.47
C ILE A 37 24.39 0.82 -3.15
N ARG A 38 25.54 1.40 -2.85
CA ARG A 38 26.75 0.66 -2.48
C ARG A 38 26.53 -0.21 -1.25
N GLN A 39 26.00 0.38 -0.18
CA GLN A 39 25.70 -0.35 1.08
C GLN A 39 24.69 -1.47 0.84
N VAL A 40 23.59 -1.18 0.11
CA VAL A 40 22.58 -2.21 -0.22
C VAL A 40 23.19 -3.33 -1.03
N ALA A 41 24.08 -3.03 -1.97
CA ALA A 41 24.76 -4.05 -2.79
C ALA A 41 25.69 -4.94 -1.93
N GLU A 42 26.46 -4.34 -1.01
CA GLU A 42 27.30 -5.04 -0.05
C GLU A 42 26.46 -5.96 0.86
N ASP A 43 25.36 -5.42 1.45
CA ASP A 43 24.46 -6.18 2.35
C ASP A 43 23.73 -7.32 1.62
N ALA A 44 23.35 -7.12 0.35
CA ALA A 44 22.68 -8.12 -0.47
C ALA A 44 23.65 -9.13 -1.15
N GLY A 45 24.97 -8.91 -1.06
CA GLY A 45 25.99 -9.76 -1.72
C GLY A 45 25.89 -9.75 -3.25
N VAL A 46 25.69 -8.55 -3.85
CA VAL A 46 25.58 -8.32 -5.29
C VAL A 46 26.41 -7.12 -5.74
N SER A 47 26.58 -6.93 -7.05
CA SER A 47 27.20 -5.72 -7.57
C SER A 47 26.20 -4.55 -7.61
N GLN A 48 26.69 -3.30 -7.50
CA GLN A 48 25.86 -2.10 -7.70
C GLN A 48 25.19 -2.10 -9.09
N GLU A 49 25.90 -2.58 -10.11
CA GLU A 49 25.38 -2.70 -11.48
C GLU A 49 24.13 -3.58 -11.52
N THR A 50 24.10 -4.67 -10.74
CA THR A 50 22.91 -5.53 -10.61
C THR A 50 21.71 -4.75 -10.10
N ILE A 51 21.89 -3.88 -9.09
CA ILE A 51 20.82 -3.05 -8.55
C ILE A 51 20.35 -2.03 -9.59
N TYR A 52 21.26 -1.33 -10.26
CA TYR A 52 20.91 -0.37 -11.31
C TYR A 52 20.15 -1.02 -12.45
N LYS A 53 20.60 -2.20 -12.90
CA LYS A 53 19.94 -2.94 -13.98
C LYS A 53 18.53 -3.41 -13.59
N THR A 54 18.34 -3.83 -12.33
CA THR A 54 17.07 -4.43 -11.87
C THR A 54 16.04 -3.39 -11.44
N PHE A 55 16.48 -2.29 -10.82
CA PHE A 55 15.61 -1.31 -10.15
C PHE A 55 15.75 0.11 -10.72
N GLY A 56 16.72 0.37 -11.59
CA GLY A 56 16.95 1.72 -12.15
C GLY A 56 17.63 2.69 -11.18
N GLY A 57 17.96 2.26 -9.95
CA GLY A 57 18.61 3.08 -8.93
C GLY A 57 17.83 3.14 -7.62
N LYS A 58 18.20 4.10 -6.74
CA LYS A 58 17.66 4.17 -5.37
C LYS A 58 16.16 4.45 -5.30
N ALA A 59 15.63 5.30 -6.18
CA ALA A 59 14.19 5.60 -6.24
C ALA A 59 13.36 4.39 -6.68
N GLY A 60 13.76 3.68 -7.75
CA GLY A 60 13.09 2.47 -8.19
C GLY A 60 13.22 1.30 -7.20
N LEU A 61 14.34 1.25 -6.47
CA LEU A 61 14.52 0.30 -5.38
C LEU A 61 13.57 0.60 -4.21
N LEU A 62 13.41 1.87 -3.82
CA LEU A 62 12.44 2.28 -2.81
C LEU A 62 11.01 1.91 -3.23
N LYS A 63 10.62 2.20 -4.48
CA LYS A 63 9.30 1.82 -5.00
C LYS A 63 9.09 0.30 -4.91
N SER A 64 10.08 -0.49 -5.27
CA SER A 64 10.00 -1.96 -5.18
C SER A 64 9.88 -2.46 -3.73
N VAL A 65 10.59 -1.84 -2.78
CA VAL A 65 10.46 -2.14 -1.34
C VAL A 65 9.05 -1.81 -0.85
N TYR A 66 8.52 -0.66 -1.26
CA TYR A 66 7.16 -0.26 -0.92
C TYR A 66 6.13 -1.24 -1.49
N ASP A 67 6.21 -1.58 -2.79
CA ASP A 67 5.27 -2.47 -3.46
C ASP A 67 5.23 -3.86 -2.83
N VAL A 68 6.40 -4.43 -2.54
CA VAL A 68 6.50 -5.72 -1.83
C VAL A 68 5.94 -5.62 -0.41
N SER A 69 6.22 -4.53 0.31
CA SER A 69 5.66 -4.32 1.64
C SER A 69 4.14 -4.16 1.59
N LEU A 70 3.60 -3.46 0.60
CA LEU A 70 2.17 -3.23 0.43
C LEU A 70 1.38 -4.54 0.28
N VAL A 71 1.87 -5.45 -0.56
CA VAL A 71 1.20 -6.74 -0.78
C VAL A 71 1.64 -7.85 0.17
N GLY A 72 2.79 -7.70 0.83
CA GLY A 72 3.33 -8.62 1.83
C GLY A 72 4.35 -9.64 1.31
N ASP A 73 4.49 -9.79 0.00
CA ASP A 73 5.45 -10.69 -0.67
C ASP A 73 5.86 -10.16 -2.06
N ASP A 74 6.84 -10.80 -2.72
CA ASP A 74 7.28 -10.48 -4.09
C ASP A 74 6.66 -11.44 -5.14
N ASP A 75 5.47 -11.99 -4.85
CA ASP A 75 4.73 -12.79 -5.81
C ASP A 75 4.04 -11.92 -6.85
N ASN A 76 4.01 -12.38 -8.11
CA ASN A 76 3.36 -11.65 -9.20
C ASN A 76 1.83 -11.84 -9.16
N ILE A 77 1.23 -11.58 -7.99
CA ILE A 77 -0.22 -11.63 -7.75
C ILE A 77 -0.69 -10.21 -7.47
N PRO A 78 -1.48 -9.59 -8.36
CA PRO A 78 -2.05 -8.27 -8.12
C PRO A 78 -2.81 -8.18 -6.81
N LEU A 79 -2.77 -7.02 -6.14
CA LEU A 79 -3.50 -6.79 -4.89
C LEU A 79 -4.99 -7.17 -5.01
N ALA A 80 -5.63 -6.81 -6.12
CA ALA A 80 -7.05 -7.11 -6.37
C ALA A 80 -7.40 -8.62 -6.44
N GLN A 81 -6.39 -9.48 -6.58
CA GLN A 81 -6.56 -10.94 -6.61
C GLN A 81 -6.19 -11.61 -5.27
N ARG A 82 -5.87 -10.84 -4.25
CA ARG A 82 -5.56 -11.34 -2.92
C ARG A 82 -6.82 -11.53 -2.08
N PRO A 83 -6.84 -12.50 -1.15
CA PRO A 83 -8.04 -12.84 -0.38
C PRO A 83 -8.72 -11.65 0.28
N GLU A 84 -7.93 -10.74 0.90
CA GLU A 84 -8.46 -9.56 1.59
C GLU A 84 -9.13 -8.58 0.60
N ALA A 85 -8.55 -8.39 -0.58
CA ALA A 85 -9.11 -7.53 -1.63
C ALA A 85 -10.37 -8.16 -2.26
N ILE A 86 -10.37 -9.48 -2.44
CA ILE A 86 -11.53 -10.24 -2.90
C ILE A 86 -12.68 -10.12 -1.88
N ALA A 87 -12.39 -10.18 -0.57
CA ALA A 87 -13.40 -10.03 0.47
C ALA A 87 -14.14 -8.68 0.39
N VAL A 88 -13.42 -7.59 0.06
CA VAL A 88 -14.05 -6.28 -0.18
C VAL A 88 -14.98 -6.30 -1.39
N HIS A 89 -14.54 -6.92 -2.49
CA HIS A 89 -15.29 -7.02 -3.73
C HIS A 89 -16.55 -7.89 -3.57
N ASP A 90 -16.43 -9.02 -2.87
CA ASP A 90 -17.49 -10.03 -2.73
C ASP A 90 -18.46 -9.73 -1.57
N ALA A 91 -18.25 -8.63 -0.86
CA ALA A 91 -19.14 -8.21 0.22
C ALA A 91 -20.60 -8.10 -0.26
N GLN A 92 -21.52 -8.57 0.58
CA GLN A 92 -22.95 -8.69 0.23
C GLN A 92 -23.81 -7.52 0.73
N SER A 93 -23.21 -6.58 1.46
CA SER A 93 -23.90 -5.41 1.98
C SER A 93 -22.94 -4.22 2.11
N PRO A 94 -23.47 -2.97 2.13
CA PRO A 94 -22.67 -1.77 2.37
C PRO A 94 -21.85 -1.84 3.65
N GLY A 95 -22.44 -2.33 4.75
CA GLY A 95 -21.73 -2.48 6.02
C GLY A 95 -20.59 -3.47 5.95
N ALA A 96 -20.82 -4.65 5.36
CA ALA A 96 -19.76 -5.64 5.17
C ALA A 96 -18.63 -5.12 4.25
N ALA A 97 -18.98 -4.36 3.21
CA ALA A 97 -18.01 -3.75 2.31
C ALA A 97 -17.11 -2.71 3.01
N ALA A 98 -17.71 -1.85 3.86
CA ALA A 98 -16.97 -0.89 4.64
C ALA A 98 -16.01 -1.56 5.64
N THR A 99 -16.47 -2.61 6.33
CA THR A 99 -15.64 -3.38 7.26
C THR A 99 -14.48 -4.06 6.55
N ALA A 100 -14.76 -4.82 5.49
CA ALA A 100 -13.71 -5.51 4.72
C ALA A 100 -12.68 -4.53 4.10
N TYR A 101 -13.13 -3.36 3.65
CA TYR A 101 -12.22 -2.32 3.14
C TYR A 101 -11.33 -1.75 4.25
N ALA A 102 -11.89 -1.48 5.43
CA ALA A 102 -11.10 -1.00 6.55
C ALA A 102 -10.07 -2.04 7.05
N GLU A 103 -10.44 -3.32 7.05
CA GLU A 103 -9.53 -4.44 7.35
C GLU A 103 -8.40 -4.55 6.32
N LEU A 104 -8.72 -4.45 5.02
CA LEU A 104 -7.73 -4.40 3.95
C LEU A 104 -6.78 -3.21 4.12
N ALA A 105 -7.33 -2.01 4.36
CA ALA A 105 -6.55 -0.80 4.59
C ALA A 105 -5.64 -0.95 5.81
N GLN A 106 -6.14 -1.53 6.91
CA GLN A 106 -5.38 -1.83 8.12
C GLN A 106 -4.23 -2.81 7.82
N SER A 107 -4.51 -3.92 7.14
CA SER A 107 -3.53 -4.93 6.78
C SER A 107 -2.39 -4.36 5.93
N ILE A 108 -2.70 -3.51 4.96
CA ILE A 108 -1.71 -2.80 4.14
C ILE A 108 -0.91 -1.81 5.00
N SER A 109 -1.61 -0.94 5.74
CA SER A 109 -0.97 0.12 6.53
C SER A 109 0.01 -0.44 7.55
N SER A 110 -0.32 -1.52 8.26
CA SER A 110 0.58 -2.14 9.24
C SER A 110 1.91 -2.58 8.63
N ARG A 111 1.93 -2.93 7.36
CA ARG A 111 3.15 -3.34 6.62
C ARG A 111 3.96 -2.16 6.08
N ILE A 112 3.30 -1.06 5.66
CA ILE A 112 3.99 0.09 5.03
C ILE A 112 4.30 1.22 6.01
N ASP A 113 3.54 1.39 7.07
CA ASP A 113 3.70 2.49 8.04
C ASP A 113 5.13 2.60 8.61
N PRO A 114 5.81 1.52 9.01
CA PRO A 114 7.17 1.63 9.51
C PRO A 114 8.12 2.31 8.52
N LEU A 115 7.99 1.96 7.23
CA LEU A 115 8.78 2.56 6.17
C LEU A 115 8.38 4.02 5.93
N LEU A 116 7.08 4.31 5.82
CA LEU A 116 6.58 5.65 5.56
C LEU A 116 6.91 6.62 6.70
N ARG A 117 6.81 6.20 7.97
CA ARG A 117 7.17 7.03 9.12
C ARG A 117 8.64 7.47 9.08
N VAL A 118 9.56 6.59 8.72
CA VAL A 118 10.98 6.93 8.59
C VAL A 118 11.23 7.84 7.39
N LEU A 119 10.61 7.55 6.25
CA LEU A 119 10.80 8.32 5.02
C LEU A 119 10.27 9.75 5.13
N LEU A 120 9.08 9.91 5.71
CA LEU A 120 8.38 11.20 5.80
C LEU A 120 8.74 11.98 7.09
N GLY A 121 9.28 11.31 8.12
CA GLY A 121 9.70 11.93 9.36
C GLY A 121 11.07 12.62 9.29
N ALA A 122 11.84 12.42 8.22
CA ALA A 122 13.21 12.91 8.09
C ALA A 122 13.34 14.45 7.85
N GLY A 123 12.24 15.17 7.68
CA GLY A 123 12.21 16.63 7.51
C GLY A 123 12.63 17.14 6.13
N ASP A 124 13.67 16.60 5.53
CA ASP A 124 14.14 16.96 4.18
C ASP A 124 13.61 15.94 3.16
N ILE A 125 12.59 16.34 2.40
CA ILE A 125 12.05 15.54 1.29
C ILE A 125 12.75 15.99 0.01
N ASP A 126 13.69 15.18 -0.49
CA ASP A 126 14.29 15.42 -1.79
C ASP A 126 13.27 15.16 -2.94
N LYS A 127 13.65 15.57 -4.16
CA LYS A 127 12.77 15.43 -5.34
C LYS A 127 12.32 13.98 -5.56
N ALA A 128 13.20 13.02 -5.39
CA ALA A 128 12.89 11.61 -5.64
C ALA A 128 11.87 11.07 -4.62
N LEU A 129 11.97 11.48 -3.36
CA LEU A 129 11.02 11.12 -2.32
C LEU A 129 9.66 11.82 -2.54
N ALA A 130 9.66 13.09 -2.99
CA ALA A 130 8.42 13.80 -3.35
C ALA A 130 7.70 13.12 -4.53
N GLU A 131 8.43 12.71 -5.56
CA GLU A 131 7.88 11.96 -6.69
C GLU A 131 7.33 10.59 -6.26
N PHE A 132 8.03 9.89 -5.36
CA PHE A 132 7.55 8.63 -4.78
C PHE A 132 6.22 8.83 -4.03
N VAL A 133 6.12 9.84 -3.16
CA VAL A 133 4.89 10.15 -2.41
C VAL A 133 3.74 10.45 -3.37
N THR A 134 3.96 11.29 -4.37
CA THR A 134 2.94 11.62 -5.39
C THR A 134 2.47 10.39 -6.15
N THR A 135 3.40 9.50 -6.53
CA THR A 135 3.09 8.27 -7.27
C THR A 135 2.25 7.32 -6.41
N THR A 136 2.69 7.04 -5.19
CA THR A 136 1.98 6.09 -4.30
C THR A 136 0.62 6.63 -3.86
N ASP A 137 0.48 7.94 -3.69
CA ASP A 137 -0.80 8.59 -3.40
C ASP A 137 -1.79 8.49 -4.58
N SER A 138 -1.30 8.69 -5.80
CA SER A 138 -2.10 8.49 -7.02
C SER A 138 -2.54 7.03 -7.18
N GLU A 139 -1.67 6.06 -6.91
CA GLU A 139 -2.02 4.64 -6.93
C GLU A 139 -3.09 4.29 -5.88
N ARG A 140 -3.00 4.87 -4.69
CA ARG A 140 -4.00 4.73 -3.62
C ARG A 140 -5.36 5.32 -4.04
N HIS A 141 -5.36 6.46 -4.74
CA HIS A 141 -6.58 7.05 -5.31
C HIS A 141 -7.23 6.11 -6.34
N VAL A 142 -6.44 5.52 -7.24
CA VAL A 142 -6.92 4.51 -8.22
C VAL A 142 -7.50 3.29 -7.50
N GLY A 143 -6.87 2.82 -6.41
CA GLY A 143 -7.40 1.75 -5.58
C GLY A 143 -8.77 2.10 -4.97
N SER A 144 -8.94 3.32 -4.46
CA SER A 144 -10.22 3.81 -3.95
C SER A 144 -11.29 3.86 -5.03
N GLN A 145 -10.94 4.35 -6.23
CA GLN A 145 -11.85 4.34 -7.39
C GLN A 145 -12.37 2.94 -7.73
N PHE A 146 -11.50 1.94 -7.69
CA PHE A 146 -11.86 0.57 -8.04
C PHE A 146 -13.02 0.06 -7.16
N TYR A 147 -12.92 0.20 -5.85
CA TYR A 147 -13.94 -0.27 -4.93
C TYR A 147 -15.20 0.61 -4.96
N VAL A 148 -15.06 1.93 -4.95
CA VAL A 148 -16.22 2.84 -4.94
C VAL A 148 -17.05 2.71 -6.21
N ARG A 149 -16.43 2.54 -7.39
CA ARG A 149 -17.17 2.25 -8.63
C ARG A 149 -17.93 0.94 -8.58
N HIS A 150 -17.34 -0.09 -7.99
CA HIS A 150 -18.02 -1.37 -7.77
C HIS A 150 -19.24 -1.21 -6.85
N TRP A 151 -19.11 -0.48 -5.75
CA TRP A 151 -20.23 -0.21 -4.84
C TRP A 151 -21.31 0.67 -5.48
N ALA A 152 -20.93 1.62 -6.31
CA ALA A 152 -21.86 2.41 -7.11
C ALA A 152 -22.67 1.56 -8.09
N ALA A 153 -22.02 0.61 -8.77
CA ALA A 153 -22.69 -0.32 -9.68
C ALA A 153 -23.70 -1.24 -8.95
N LYS A 154 -23.46 -1.54 -7.66
CA LYS A 154 -24.43 -2.25 -6.81
C LYS A 154 -25.57 -1.35 -6.29
N GLY A 155 -25.56 -0.05 -6.59
CA GLY A 155 -26.55 0.90 -6.13
C GLY A 155 -26.48 1.23 -4.63
N TRP A 156 -25.32 1.05 -4.01
CA TRP A 156 -25.15 1.21 -2.56
C TRP A 156 -24.85 2.64 -2.12
N LEU A 157 -24.41 3.52 -3.05
CA LEU A 157 -24.07 4.89 -2.71
C LEU A 157 -25.32 5.71 -2.37
N ARG A 158 -25.17 6.68 -1.49
CA ARG A 158 -26.17 7.69 -1.20
C ARG A 158 -26.53 8.45 -2.49
N LYS A 159 -27.82 8.81 -2.64
CA LYS A 159 -28.32 9.49 -3.84
C LYS A 159 -28.00 10.99 -3.88
N ASP A 160 -27.63 11.55 -2.74
CA ASP A 160 -27.33 12.98 -2.55
C ASP A 160 -25.84 13.32 -2.75
N ILE A 161 -25.00 12.34 -3.10
CA ILE A 161 -23.56 12.54 -3.38
C ILE A 161 -23.21 12.12 -4.81
N THR A 162 -22.16 12.72 -5.35
CA THR A 162 -21.59 12.30 -6.65
C THR A 162 -20.64 11.11 -6.47
N LEU A 163 -20.36 10.41 -7.58
CA LEU A 163 -19.37 9.35 -7.60
C LEU A 163 -17.98 9.86 -7.20
N ASP A 164 -17.57 11.01 -7.70
CA ASP A 164 -16.27 11.62 -7.41
C ASP A 164 -16.16 12.01 -5.93
N TYR A 165 -17.24 12.57 -5.35
CA TYR A 165 -17.27 12.84 -3.90
C TYR A 165 -17.05 11.56 -3.08
N ALA A 166 -17.67 10.45 -3.46
CA ALA A 166 -17.51 9.19 -2.75
C ALA A 166 -16.08 8.65 -2.90
N ILE A 167 -15.48 8.75 -4.08
CA ILE A 167 -14.10 8.32 -4.35
C ILE A 167 -13.12 9.13 -3.50
N ASP A 168 -13.21 10.46 -3.56
CA ASP A 168 -12.33 11.37 -2.83
C ASP A 168 -12.49 11.21 -1.30
N THR A 169 -13.72 10.95 -0.83
CA THR A 169 -13.98 10.67 0.58
C THR A 169 -13.26 9.41 1.05
N VAL A 170 -13.41 8.30 0.32
CA VAL A 170 -12.73 7.02 0.68
C VAL A 170 -11.21 7.17 0.59
N TRP A 171 -10.70 7.83 -0.45
CA TRP A 171 -9.27 8.10 -0.59
C TRP A 171 -8.72 8.97 0.55
N ALA A 172 -9.41 10.05 0.93
CA ALA A 172 -8.99 10.93 2.01
C ALA A 172 -9.02 10.21 3.38
N LEU A 173 -10.08 9.45 3.67
CA LEU A 173 -10.20 8.69 4.92
C LEU A 173 -9.14 7.59 5.06
N ASN A 174 -8.73 6.99 3.95
CA ASN A 174 -7.67 5.96 3.90
C ASN A 174 -6.27 6.57 3.75
N SER A 175 -6.04 7.81 4.17
CA SER A 175 -4.70 8.41 4.19
C SER A 175 -3.95 8.05 5.48
N THR A 176 -2.62 8.16 5.44
CA THR A 176 -1.78 7.82 6.59
C THR A 176 -1.94 8.78 7.77
N GLN A 177 -2.26 10.06 7.50
CA GLN A 177 -2.29 11.10 8.51
C GLN A 177 -3.35 10.87 9.61
N PRO A 178 -4.63 10.59 9.33
CA PRO A 178 -5.62 10.29 10.37
C PRO A 178 -5.24 9.06 11.19
N ARG A 179 -4.69 8.03 10.52
CA ARG A 179 -4.26 6.82 11.19
C ARG A 179 -3.12 7.10 12.18
N TRP A 180 -2.05 7.76 11.73
CA TRP A 180 -0.93 8.07 12.61
C TRP A 180 -1.35 8.96 13.78
N LEU A 181 -2.16 9.99 13.52
CA LEU A 181 -2.66 10.87 14.56
C LEU A 181 -3.39 10.10 15.66
N LEU A 182 -4.28 9.17 15.30
CA LEU A 182 -5.09 8.44 16.27
C LEU A 182 -4.29 7.37 17.00
N LEU A 183 -3.42 6.62 16.30
CA LEU A 183 -2.55 5.63 16.94
C LEU A 183 -1.54 6.29 17.89
N ASP A 184 -0.96 7.43 17.50
CA ASP A 184 -0.04 8.18 18.35
C ASP A 184 -0.75 8.81 19.57
N HIS A 185 -2.08 9.01 19.48
CA HIS A 185 -2.93 9.41 20.59
C HIS A 185 -3.38 8.23 21.49
N GLY A 186 -2.92 7.03 21.20
CA GLY A 186 -3.15 5.85 22.03
C GLY A 186 -4.30 4.94 21.58
N TRP A 187 -4.86 5.15 20.38
CA TRP A 187 -5.83 4.21 19.83
C TRP A 187 -5.15 2.89 19.45
N SER A 188 -5.88 1.78 19.63
CA SER A 188 -5.47 0.51 19.06
C SER A 188 -5.75 0.48 17.55
N GLU A 189 -5.09 -0.42 16.84
CA GLU A 189 -5.35 -0.65 15.43
C GLU A 189 -6.79 -1.12 15.17
N GLU A 190 -7.35 -1.89 16.07
CA GLU A 190 -8.74 -2.36 16.02
C GLU A 190 -9.72 -1.19 16.14
N GLN A 191 -9.52 -0.30 17.12
CA GLN A 191 -10.33 0.92 17.27
C GLN A 191 -10.29 1.79 16.02
N TYR A 192 -9.11 1.96 15.42
CA TYR A 192 -8.97 2.71 14.17
C TYR A 192 -9.73 2.05 13.02
N THR A 193 -9.62 0.72 12.89
CA THR A 193 -10.29 -0.04 11.83
C THR A 193 -11.81 0.06 11.93
N GLU A 194 -12.37 -0.08 13.13
CA GLU A 194 -13.80 0.09 13.38
C GLU A 194 -14.27 1.52 13.07
N TRP A 195 -13.51 2.52 13.50
CA TRP A 195 -13.78 3.92 13.21
C TRP A 195 -13.75 4.21 11.71
N LEU A 196 -12.75 3.73 10.97
CA LEU A 196 -12.65 3.91 9.52
C LEU A 196 -13.84 3.26 8.81
N ALA A 197 -14.20 2.03 9.18
CA ALA A 197 -15.37 1.34 8.63
C ALA A 197 -16.66 2.13 8.89
N GLY A 198 -16.83 2.65 10.10
CA GLY A 198 -17.97 3.49 10.47
C GLY A 198 -18.06 4.78 9.67
N LEU A 199 -16.93 5.47 9.49
CA LEU A 199 -16.90 6.70 8.69
C LEU A 199 -17.23 6.44 7.22
N ILE A 200 -16.62 5.44 6.59
CA ILE A 200 -16.92 5.08 5.20
C ILE A 200 -18.39 4.75 5.05
N ARG A 201 -18.92 3.89 5.92
CA ARG A 201 -20.34 3.51 5.89
C ARG A 201 -21.27 4.72 5.96
N ASN A 202 -21.04 5.63 6.88
CA ASN A 202 -21.91 6.76 7.10
C ASN A 202 -21.74 7.88 6.06
N ALA A 203 -20.53 8.03 5.50
CA ALA A 203 -20.23 9.09 4.55
C ALA A 203 -20.76 8.81 3.16
N ILE A 204 -20.68 7.56 2.67
CA ILE A 204 -20.94 7.27 1.26
C ILE A 204 -22.06 6.28 0.99
N PHE A 205 -22.48 5.45 1.95
CA PHE A 205 -23.53 4.46 1.70
C PHE A 205 -24.91 4.97 2.13
N SER A 206 -25.92 4.50 1.40
CA SER A 206 -27.33 4.70 1.80
C SER A 206 -27.61 3.94 3.10
N GLU A 207 -28.39 4.54 3.99
CA GLU A 207 -28.92 3.80 5.13
C GLU A 207 -29.75 2.61 4.65
N PRO A 208 -29.67 1.44 5.33
CA PRO A 208 -30.55 0.34 5.02
C PRO A 208 -32.01 0.81 5.18
N THR A 209 -32.79 0.71 4.09
CA THR A 209 -34.22 0.99 4.16
C THR A 209 -34.83 0.03 5.20
N GLN A 210 -35.22 0.57 6.35
CA GLN A 210 -36.01 -0.20 7.31
C GLN A 210 -37.29 -0.63 6.60
N ARG A 211 -37.43 -1.93 6.31
CA ARG A 211 -38.67 -2.55 5.87
C ARG A 211 -39.42 -3.08 7.06
#